data_f8d4eeb18889fea4fe439d61600ff43d
#
_entry.id   f8d4eeb18889fea4fe439d61600ff43d
#
_cell.length_a   1.000
_cell.length_b   1.000
_cell.length_c   1.000
_cell.angle_alpha   90.00
_cell.angle_beta   90.00
_cell.angle_gamma   90.00
#
_symmetry.space_group_name_H-M   'P 1'
#
loop_
_entity.id
_entity.type
_entity.pdbx_description
1 polymer ?
#
loop_
_entity_poly.entity_id
_entity_poly.type
_entity_poly.pdbx_seq_one_letter_code
_entity_poly.pdbx_strand_id
1 'polypeptide(L)'
;MRISKKKFIYLISPNKINKNFYKQLNLVLNSNKVSFFQMRLKEYSLNQKILIGKKIKRICRRKKVKFIVNDEPWLAKQLNADGCHLGQKDMGITEARTIIGNKIIGITCHNSIELAKNTIKLNPTYLAFGAFYPTNTKKVKHKASKKIL
;
A
#
# COMPACT_ATOMS: atom_id res chain seq x y z
N MET A 1 1.80 10.84 -24.59
CA MET A 1 2.31 10.66 -23.21
C MET A 1 3.21 9.41 -23.19
N ARG A 2 4.54 9.57 -23.02
CA ARG A 2 5.44 8.40 -22.93
C ARG A 2 5.23 7.74 -21.58
N ILE A 3 4.67 6.52 -21.59
CA ILE A 3 4.58 5.69 -20.38
C ILE A 3 6.01 5.32 -19.99
N SER A 4 6.44 5.78 -18.82
CA SER A 4 7.75 5.41 -18.26
C SER A 4 7.80 3.89 -18.09
N LYS A 5 8.69 3.21 -18.81
CA LYS A 5 8.95 1.76 -18.67
C LYS A 5 9.70 1.39 -17.39
N LYS A 6 9.89 2.35 -16.46
CA LYS A 6 10.64 2.13 -15.24
C LYS A 6 9.84 1.27 -14.28
N LYS A 7 10.29 0.05 -14.05
CA LYS A 7 9.75 -0.85 -13.04
C LYS A 7 10.32 -0.51 -11.67
N PHE A 8 9.51 -0.64 -10.62
CA PHE A 8 9.93 -0.47 -9.23
C PHE A 8 9.26 -1.50 -8.34
N ILE A 9 9.79 -1.67 -7.14
CA ILE A 9 9.25 -2.60 -6.15
C ILE A 9 8.28 -1.85 -5.24
N TYR A 10 7.08 -2.42 -5.08
CA TYR A 10 6.13 -2.05 -4.05
C TYR A 10 6.20 -3.12 -2.95
N LEU A 11 6.74 -2.75 -1.79
CA LEU A 11 6.98 -3.66 -0.68
C LEU A 11 5.83 -3.55 0.34
N ILE A 12 5.37 -4.70 0.85
CA ILE A 12 4.32 -4.77 1.87
C ILE A 12 4.91 -5.38 3.14
N SER A 13 4.54 -4.87 4.31
CA SER A 13 4.99 -5.40 5.59
C SER A 13 4.49 -6.83 5.82
N PRO A 14 5.20 -7.66 6.60
CA PRO A 14 4.64 -8.89 7.12
C PRO A 14 3.46 -8.59 8.06
N ASN A 15 2.62 -9.61 8.34
CA ASN A 15 1.51 -9.48 9.27
C ASN A 15 1.97 -9.25 10.72
N LYS A 16 3.13 -9.80 11.09
CA LYS A 16 3.74 -9.64 12.43
C LYS A 16 5.12 -8.99 12.32
N ILE A 17 5.37 -8.02 13.18
CA ILE A 17 6.65 -7.29 13.29
C ILE A 17 7.50 -7.97 14.37
N ASN A 18 8.62 -8.56 13.97
CA ASN A 18 9.59 -9.14 14.89
C ASN A 18 10.72 -8.16 15.26
N LYS A 19 11.60 -8.55 16.19
CA LYS A 19 12.71 -7.71 16.66
C LYS A 19 13.67 -7.26 15.55
N ASN A 20 13.86 -8.09 14.53
CA ASN A 20 14.79 -7.84 13.42
C ASN A 20 14.18 -7.03 12.27
N PHE A 21 12.85 -6.82 12.27
CA PHE A 21 12.14 -6.21 11.16
C PHE A 21 12.73 -4.86 10.73
N TYR A 22 12.98 -3.96 11.66
CA TYR A 22 13.48 -2.62 11.32
C TYR A 22 14.89 -2.65 10.71
N LYS A 23 15.76 -3.56 11.18
CA LYS A 23 17.08 -3.80 10.59
C LYS A 23 16.94 -4.32 9.16
N GLN A 24 16.09 -5.33 8.96
CA GLN A 24 15.83 -5.91 7.63
C GLN A 24 15.20 -4.87 6.69
N LEU A 25 14.23 -4.09 7.17
CA LEU A 25 13.63 -3.02 6.38
C LEU A 25 14.70 -2.01 5.91
N ASN A 26 15.57 -1.54 6.81
CA ASN A 26 16.67 -0.64 6.43
C ASN A 26 17.57 -1.24 5.34
N LEU A 27 17.94 -2.53 5.46
CA LEU A 27 18.79 -3.21 4.48
C LEU A 27 18.10 -3.30 3.10
N VAL A 28 16.82 -3.69 3.08
CA VAL A 28 16.06 -3.80 1.82
C VAL A 28 15.89 -2.44 1.15
N LEU A 29 15.58 -1.39 1.91
CA LEU A 29 15.41 -0.06 1.36
C LEU A 29 16.72 0.59 0.90
N ASN A 30 17.89 0.12 1.39
CA ASN A 30 19.21 0.54 0.88
C ASN A 30 19.47 0.11 -0.58
N SER A 31 18.72 -0.88 -1.11
CA SER A 31 18.86 -1.30 -2.52
C SER A 31 18.47 -0.21 -3.53
N ASN A 32 17.79 0.85 -3.09
CA ASN A 32 17.21 1.93 -3.93
C ASN A 32 16.24 1.42 -5.02
N LYS A 33 15.76 0.17 -4.93
CA LYS A 33 14.81 -0.42 -5.88
C LYS A 33 13.36 -0.32 -5.41
N VAL A 34 13.15 -0.08 -4.11
CA VAL A 34 11.82 0.05 -3.50
C VAL A 34 11.35 1.49 -3.59
N SER A 35 10.20 1.72 -4.21
CA SER A 35 9.59 3.05 -4.32
C SER A 35 8.45 3.26 -3.32
N PHE A 36 7.76 2.19 -2.95
CA PHE A 36 6.63 2.22 -2.02
C PHE A 36 6.80 1.15 -0.94
N PHE A 37 6.45 1.51 0.29
CA PHE A 37 6.32 0.58 1.40
C PHE A 37 4.93 0.71 2.02
N GLN A 38 4.16 -0.38 2.02
CA GLN A 38 2.82 -0.44 2.64
C GLN A 38 2.92 -1.12 4.00
N MET A 39 2.48 -0.41 5.04
CA MET A 39 2.27 -0.98 6.38
C MET A 39 0.89 -1.64 6.45
N ARG A 40 0.87 -2.98 6.61
CA ARG A 40 -0.34 -3.80 6.70
C ARG A 40 -0.33 -4.64 7.97
N LEU A 41 -0.90 -4.10 9.05
CA LEU A 41 -0.86 -4.67 10.41
C LEU A 41 -2.30 -4.90 10.92
N LYS A 42 -3.02 -5.87 10.37
CA LYS A 42 -4.45 -6.08 10.66
C LYS A 42 -4.75 -6.50 12.09
N GLU A 43 -3.83 -7.24 12.72
CA GLU A 43 -4.01 -7.83 14.07
C GLU A 43 -3.50 -6.92 15.20
N TYR A 44 -3.02 -5.73 14.89
CA TYR A 44 -2.47 -4.78 15.87
C TYR A 44 -3.51 -3.77 16.32
N SER A 45 -3.47 -3.38 17.60
CA SER A 45 -4.26 -2.26 18.11
C SER A 45 -3.85 -0.94 17.47
N LEU A 46 -4.73 0.05 17.50
CA LEU A 46 -4.45 1.39 16.95
C LEU A 46 -3.17 2.00 17.54
N ASN A 47 -2.99 1.92 18.86
CA ASN A 47 -1.79 2.45 19.52
C ASN A 47 -0.51 1.75 19.05
N GLN A 48 -0.54 0.44 18.89
CA GLN A 48 0.59 -0.33 18.35
C GLN A 48 0.88 0.07 16.90
N LYS A 49 -0.14 0.20 16.06
CA LYS A 49 0.01 0.66 14.66
C LYS A 49 0.65 2.05 14.60
N ILE A 50 0.27 2.96 15.48
CA ILE A 50 0.85 4.30 15.56
C ILE A 50 2.33 4.24 15.94
N LEU A 51 2.69 3.50 16.98
CA LEU A 51 4.09 3.37 17.43
C LEU A 51 4.98 2.75 16.34
N ILE A 52 4.52 1.65 15.74
CA ILE A 52 5.23 0.96 14.66
C ILE A 52 5.32 1.86 13.43
N GLY A 53 4.20 2.49 13.05
CA GLY A 53 4.11 3.35 11.88
C GLY A 53 5.03 4.57 11.94
N LYS A 54 5.17 5.21 13.12
CA LYS A 54 6.13 6.30 13.32
C LYS A 54 7.58 5.87 13.05
N LYS A 55 7.96 4.65 13.49
CA LYS A 55 9.32 4.10 13.23
C LYS A 55 9.51 3.79 11.75
N ILE A 56 8.55 3.11 11.13
CA ILE A 56 8.58 2.77 9.70
C ILE A 56 8.66 4.04 8.84
N LYS A 57 7.80 5.03 9.11
CA LYS A 57 7.79 6.30 8.38
C LYS A 57 9.16 6.99 8.43
N ARG A 58 9.83 7.01 9.60
CA ARG A 58 11.17 7.61 9.73
C ARG A 58 12.19 6.91 8.83
N ILE A 59 12.14 5.57 8.75
CA ILE A 59 13.00 4.78 7.88
C ILE A 59 12.70 5.09 6.41
N CYS A 60 11.44 5.01 6.00
CA CYS A 60 11.02 5.29 4.63
C CYS A 60 11.44 6.70 4.18
N ARG A 61 11.23 7.73 5.02
CA ARG A 61 11.64 9.11 4.72
C ARG A 61 13.13 9.24 4.46
N ARG A 62 13.98 8.61 5.29
CA ARG A 62 15.45 8.62 5.10
C ARG A 62 15.88 7.98 3.78
N LYS A 63 15.12 7.02 3.29
CA LYS A 63 15.39 6.28 2.05
C LYS A 63 14.61 6.80 0.84
N LYS A 64 13.87 7.91 0.99
CA LYS A 64 13.03 8.51 -0.06
C LYS A 64 11.97 7.53 -0.62
N VAL A 65 11.52 6.58 0.21
CA VAL A 65 10.48 5.60 -0.10
C VAL A 65 9.13 6.13 0.38
N LYS A 66 8.09 6.01 -0.46
CA LYS A 66 6.73 6.43 -0.11
C LYS A 66 6.12 5.49 0.92
N PHE A 67 5.68 6.03 2.05
CA PHE A 67 5.06 5.28 3.13
C PHE A 67 3.53 5.28 2.97
N ILE A 68 2.96 4.10 2.78
CA ILE A 68 1.53 3.87 2.55
C ILE A 68 0.93 3.09 3.72
N VAL A 69 -0.25 3.49 4.18
CA VAL A 69 -1.02 2.77 5.21
C VAL A 69 -2.11 1.95 4.53
N ASN A 70 -2.26 0.69 4.96
CA ASN A 70 -3.28 -0.21 4.42
C ASN A 70 -4.65 0.06 5.07
N ASP A 71 -5.72 0.14 4.28
CA ASP A 71 -7.15 0.17 4.64
C ASP A 71 -7.61 1.39 5.49
N GLU A 72 -6.73 2.14 6.16
CA GLU A 72 -7.08 3.08 7.21
C GLU A 72 -6.66 4.54 6.89
N PRO A 73 -7.49 5.35 6.17
CA PRO A 73 -7.18 6.75 5.85
C PRO A 73 -6.96 7.64 7.08
N TRP A 74 -7.71 7.44 8.17
CA TRP A 74 -7.50 8.17 9.42
C TRP A 74 -6.13 7.91 10.04
N LEU A 75 -5.69 6.65 10.04
CA LEU A 75 -4.34 6.30 10.49
C LEU A 75 -3.27 6.90 9.57
N ALA A 76 -3.51 6.90 8.25
CA ALA A 76 -2.61 7.55 7.30
C ALA A 76 -2.47 9.05 7.56
N LYS A 77 -3.59 9.74 7.88
CA LYS A 77 -3.60 11.15 8.29
C LYS A 77 -2.81 11.35 9.58
N GLN A 78 -3.11 10.56 10.61
CA GLN A 78 -2.48 10.66 11.93
C GLN A 78 -0.95 10.43 11.89
N LEU A 79 -0.50 9.48 11.07
CA LEU A 79 0.91 9.21 10.83
C LEU A 79 1.55 10.21 9.86
N ASN A 80 0.77 11.09 9.25
CA ASN A 80 1.18 11.91 8.13
C ASN A 80 1.91 11.06 7.07
N ALA A 81 1.33 9.91 6.71
CA ALA A 81 1.83 9.02 5.66
C ALA A 81 1.74 9.69 4.28
N ASP A 82 2.46 9.16 3.29
CA ASP A 82 2.36 9.64 1.89
C ASP A 82 1.00 9.29 1.27
N GLY A 83 0.29 8.29 1.81
CA GLY A 83 -1.04 7.92 1.35
C GLY A 83 -1.59 6.65 2.01
N CYS A 84 -2.65 6.11 1.41
CA CYS A 84 -3.26 4.84 1.81
C CYS A 84 -3.53 3.93 0.61
N HIS A 85 -3.70 2.65 0.89
CA HIS A 85 -4.15 1.63 -0.07
C HIS A 85 -5.46 1.02 0.42
N LEU A 86 -6.47 1.00 -0.43
CA LEU A 86 -7.82 0.55 -0.09
C LEU A 86 -8.21 -0.68 -0.90
N GLY A 87 -8.90 -1.61 -0.27
CA GLY A 87 -9.59 -2.69 -0.92
C GLY A 87 -11.05 -2.32 -1.22
N GLN A 88 -11.80 -3.23 -1.85
CA GLN A 88 -13.16 -2.99 -2.30
C GLN A 88 -14.21 -2.93 -1.17
N LYS A 89 -13.83 -3.39 0.02
CA LYS A 89 -14.71 -3.38 1.21
C LYS A 89 -14.33 -2.30 2.22
N ASP A 90 -13.28 -1.56 1.91
CA ASP A 90 -12.79 -0.49 2.76
C ASP A 90 -13.50 0.84 2.42
N MET A 91 -13.07 1.92 3.04
CA MET A 91 -13.58 3.26 2.76
C MET A 91 -13.47 3.61 1.27
N GLY A 92 -14.48 4.25 0.70
CA GLY A 92 -14.45 4.69 -0.69
C GLY A 92 -13.42 5.79 -0.96
N ILE A 93 -12.96 5.92 -2.23
CA ILE A 93 -11.95 6.93 -2.62
C ILE A 93 -12.40 8.34 -2.27
N THR A 94 -13.66 8.69 -2.58
CA THR A 94 -14.20 10.04 -2.35
C THR A 94 -14.14 10.40 -0.87
N GLU A 95 -14.56 9.49 0.00
CA GLU A 95 -14.50 9.69 1.44
C GLU A 95 -13.06 9.75 1.94
N ALA A 96 -12.19 8.85 1.49
CA ALA A 96 -10.77 8.87 1.85
C ALA A 96 -10.10 10.20 1.44
N ARG A 97 -10.50 10.79 0.29
CA ARG A 97 -10.03 12.12 -0.16
C ARG A 97 -10.38 13.23 0.82
N THR A 98 -11.55 13.19 1.47
CA THR A 98 -11.91 14.21 2.49
C THR A 98 -10.98 14.15 3.70
N ILE A 99 -10.42 12.98 3.99
CA ILE A 99 -9.55 12.75 5.16
C ILE A 99 -8.10 13.10 4.87
N ILE A 100 -7.55 12.58 3.75
CA ILE A 100 -6.11 12.67 3.45
C ILE A 100 -5.78 13.66 2.31
N GLY A 101 -6.76 14.32 1.73
CA GLY A 101 -6.56 15.31 0.66
C GLY A 101 -5.92 14.70 -0.58
N ASN A 102 -4.97 15.41 -1.17
CA ASN A 102 -4.29 15.03 -2.42
C ASN A 102 -3.18 13.97 -2.25
N LYS A 103 -3.13 13.27 -1.11
CA LYS A 103 -2.16 12.20 -0.89
C LYS A 103 -2.44 10.99 -1.79
N ILE A 104 -1.47 10.08 -1.84
CA ILE A 104 -1.57 8.86 -2.65
C ILE A 104 -2.74 8.00 -2.20
N ILE A 105 -3.60 7.59 -3.13
CA ILE A 105 -4.62 6.54 -2.92
C ILE A 105 -4.42 5.46 -3.95
N GLY A 106 -4.14 4.26 -3.48
CA GLY A 106 -4.11 3.04 -4.29
C GLY A 106 -5.35 2.20 -4.07
N ILE A 107 -5.83 1.52 -5.10
CA ILE A 107 -7.04 0.67 -5.04
C ILE A 107 -6.77 -0.71 -5.60
N THR A 108 -7.21 -1.74 -4.86
CA THR A 108 -7.21 -3.12 -5.34
C THR A 108 -8.37 -3.36 -6.32
N CYS A 109 -8.07 -3.79 -7.53
CA CYS A 109 -9.05 -4.15 -8.58
C CYS A 109 -9.11 -5.66 -8.86
N HIS A 110 -8.45 -6.49 -8.05
CA HIS A 110 -8.43 -7.96 -8.16
C HIS A 110 -8.04 -8.44 -9.58
N ASN A 111 -8.95 -9.11 -10.29
CA ASN A 111 -8.81 -9.56 -11.68
C ASN A 111 -9.95 -8.98 -12.54
N SER A 112 -10.32 -7.72 -12.34
CA SER A 112 -11.46 -7.10 -13.01
C SER A 112 -11.08 -5.82 -13.73
N ILE A 113 -11.13 -5.85 -15.05
CA ILE A 113 -10.95 -4.67 -15.92
C ILE A 113 -12.13 -3.69 -15.74
N GLU A 114 -13.35 -4.22 -15.58
CA GLU A 114 -14.54 -3.39 -15.34
C GLU A 114 -14.40 -2.59 -14.05
N LEU A 115 -14.01 -3.25 -12.96
CA LEU A 115 -13.74 -2.58 -11.69
C LEU A 115 -12.65 -1.51 -11.84
N ALA A 116 -11.59 -1.80 -12.58
CA ALA A 116 -10.53 -0.83 -12.84
C ALA A 116 -11.04 0.38 -13.64
N LYS A 117 -11.83 0.17 -14.70
CA LYS A 117 -12.44 1.26 -15.49
C LYS A 117 -13.35 2.15 -14.63
N ASN A 118 -14.14 1.57 -13.75
CA ASN A 118 -15.00 2.35 -12.84
C ASN A 118 -14.18 3.08 -11.78
N THR A 119 -13.15 2.45 -11.26
CA THR A 119 -12.27 3.05 -10.24
C THR A 119 -11.46 4.23 -10.79
N ILE A 120 -10.97 4.16 -12.05
CA ILE A 120 -10.21 5.25 -12.69
C ILE A 120 -10.99 6.57 -12.72
N LYS A 121 -12.32 6.53 -12.86
CA LYS A 121 -13.19 7.72 -12.85
C LYS A 121 -13.12 8.50 -11.53
N LEU A 122 -12.67 7.86 -10.45
CA LEU A 122 -12.51 8.44 -9.11
C LEU A 122 -11.08 8.96 -8.85
N ASN A 123 -10.23 9.03 -9.87
CA ASN A 123 -8.86 9.52 -9.81
C ASN A 123 -7.98 8.89 -8.70
N PRO A 124 -7.84 7.54 -8.63
CA PRO A 124 -6.85 6.92 -7.79
C PRO A 124 -5.44 7.25 -8.31
N THR A 125 -4.44 7.21 -7.44
CA THR A 125 -3.04 7.39 -7.85
C THR A 125 -2.51 6.17 -8.58
N TYR A 126 -2.94 4.96 -8.17
CA TYR A 126 -2.61 3.70 -8.84
C TYR A 126 -3.68 2.64 -8.60
N LEU A 127 -3.71 1.65 -9.49
CA LEU A 127 -4.52 0.44 -9.36
C LEU A 127 -3.63 -0.76 -9.07
N ALA A 128 -4.12 -1.70 -8.26
CA ALA A 128 -3.45 -2.94 -7.96
C ALA A 128 -4.28 -4.14 -8.45
N PHE A 129 -3.68 -4.98 -9.26
CA PHE A 129 -4.25 -6.25 -9.72
C PHE A 129 -3.55 -7.41 -8.96
N GLY A 130 -4.28 -8.49 -8.72
CA GLY A 130 -3.73 -9.65 -8.01
C GLY A 130 -4.80 -10.47 -7.29
N ALA A 131 -4.40 -11.59 -6.69
CA ALA A 131 -3.00 -12.09 -6.65
C ALA A 131 -2.69 -12.93 -7.89
N PHE A 132 -1.49 -12.80 -8.45
CA PHE A 132 -1.03 -13.59 -9.59
C PHE A 132 -0.48 -14.95 -9.16
N TYR A 133 0.02 -15.07 -7.94
CA TYR A 133 0.62 -16.27 -7.38
C TYR A 133 -0.04 -16.68 -6.08
N PRO A 134 -0.01 -17.97 -5.70
CA PRO A 134 -0.45 -18.41 -4.38
C PRO A 134 0.27 -17.63 -3.26
N THR A 135 -0.44 -17.34 -2.18
CA THR A 135 0.10 -16.61 -1.04
C THR A 135 -0.56 -17.05 0.25
N ASN A 136 0.23 -17.14 1.32
CA ASN A 136 -0.24 -17.42 2.67
C ASN A 136 -0.42 -16.16 3.53
N THR A 137 -0.09 -14.98 2.99
CA THR A 137 -0.18 -13.71 3.73
C THR A 137 -1.60 -13.17 3.84
N LYS A 138 -2.49 -13.65 2.97
CA LYS A 138 -3.94 -13.34 3.03
C LYS A 138 -4.73 -14.43 2.30
N LYS A 139 -5.98 -14.68 2.74
CA LYS A 139 -6.91 -15.53 1.97
C LYS A 139 -7.22 -14.86 0.63
N VAL A 140 -6.80 -15.47 -0.46
CA VAL A 140 -7.01 -14.97 -1.82
C VAL A 140 -8.30 -15.56 -2.37
N LYS A 141 -9.30 -14.71 -2.60
CA LYS A 141 -10.56 -15.10 -3.25
C LYS A 141 -10.51 -14.96 -4.78
N HIS A 142 -9.58 -14.15 -5.30
CA HIS A 142 -9.47 -13.81 -6.72
C HIS A 142 -8.04 -14.06 -7.20
N LYS A 143 -7.89 -14.95 -8.18
CA LYS A 143 -6.62 -15.19 -8.87
C LYS A 143 -6.58 -14.34 -10.13
N ALA A 144 -5.60 -13.46 -10.26
CA ALA A 144 -5.44 -12.64 -11.46
C ALA A 144 -4.68 -13.40 -12.54
N SER A 145 -5.11 -13.22 -13.79
CA SER A 145 -4.38 -13.68 -14.97
C SER A 145 -3.42 -12.59 -15.46
N LYS A 146 -2.24 -12.98 -15.98
CA LYS A 146 -1.31 -12.03 -16.61
C LYS A 146 -1.91 -11.27 -17.80
N LYS A 147 -3.01 -11.78 -18.37
CA LYS A 147 -3.74 -11.12 -19.46
C LYS A 147 -4.38 -9.79 -19.07
N ILE A 148 -4.48 -9.49 -17.75
CA ILE A 148 -5.06 -8.24 -17.25
C ILE A 148 -4.06 -7.07 -17.30
N LEU A 149 -2.78 -7.35 -17.47
CA LEU A 149 -1.69 -6.36 -17.58
C LEU A 149 -1.45 -5.96 -19.03
#